data_d249492ca022a6bff3f499004346b153
#
_entry.id   d249492ca022a6bff3f499004346b153
#
_cell.length_a   1.000
_cell.length_b   1.000
_cell.length_c   1.000
_cell.angle_alpha   90.00
_cell.angle_beta   90.00
_cell.angle_gamma   90.00
#
_symmetry.space_group_name_H-M   'P 1'
#
loop_
_entity.id
_entity.type
_entity.pdbx_description
1 polymer ?
#
loop_
_entity_poly.entity_id
_entity_poly.type
_entity_poly.pdbx_seq_one_letter_code
_entity_poly.pdbx_strand_id
1 'polypeptide(L)'
;YAVVENESKIQVMRFAGQWKDMGTWNTLTEAMQEPSIGKAMLNETCENVHVLNELDVPVLCMGLKDVVVSASPEGILVSDKEQSSYIKPYVDSIHQQIMFAEKSWGSFRVLDVEDESLTIKITLNAGHGMNYHSHENRDEVWTVISGTGRAILDGRAQPVKAGDILTMKAGCKHTILADTELKVIEVQLGKAISVEDKQKYPMPQA
;
A
#
# COMPACT_ATOMS: atom_id res chain seq x y z
N TYR A 1 25.38 -4.06 6.44
CA TYR A 1 26.72 -3.40 6.24
C TYR A 1 27.11 -2.51 7.42
N ALA A 2 26.20 -1.84 8.13
CA ALA A 2 26.60 -0.83 9.11
C ALA A 2 26.97 -1.37 10.51
N VAL A 3 26.54 -2.56 10.89
CA VAL A 3 26.72 -3.10 12.25
C VAL A 3 27.63 -4.31 12.24
N VAL A 4 27.22 -5.39 11.59
CA VAL A 4 27.94 -6.68 11.68
C VAL A 4 29.35 -6.63 11.10
N GLU A 5 29.55 -5.89 10.00
CA GLU A 5 30.85 -5.75 9.34
C GLU A 5 31.87 -4.95 10.16
N ASN A 6 31.39 -4.10 11.08
CA ASN A 6 32.24 -3.26 11.91
C ASN A 6 32.40 -3.77 13.35
N GLU A 7 31.71 -4.87 13.72
CA GLU A 7 31.77 -5.44 15.06
C GLU A 7 32.90 -6.46 15.16
N SER A 8 33.82 -6.23 16.09
CA SER A 8 35.00 -7.09 16.30
C SER A 8 34.72 -8.28 17.22
N LYS A 9 33.61 -8.29 17.97
CA LYS A 9 33.22 -9.32 18.93
C LYS A 9 31.98 -10.08 18.46
N ILE A 10 32.11 -10.80 17.36
CA ILE A 10 31.02 -11.59 16.79
C ILE A 10 31.08 -13.01 17.28
N GLN A 11 29.98 -13.54 17.80
CA GLN A 11 29.80 -14.96 18.09
C GLN A 11 28.93 -15.60 17.02
N VAL A 12 29.38 -16.69 16.44
CA VAL A 12 28.68 -17.46 15.42
C VAL A 12 28.22 -18.79 16.02
N MET A 13 26.91 -19.04 15.96
CA MET A 13 26.34 -20.34 16.29
C MET A 13 26.06 -21.14 15.02
N ARG A 14 26.41 -22.44 15.05
CA ARG A 14 26.02 -23.33 13.95
C ARG A 14 24.52 -23.59 13.97
N PHE A 15 23.88 -23.39 12.84
CA PHE A 15 22.50 -23.77 12.62
C PHE A 15 22.46 -25.05 11.78
N ALA A 16 21.85 -26.12 12.31
CA ALA A 16 21.76 -27.42 11.65
C ALA A 16 20.40 -27.65 10.94
N GLY A 17 19.52 -26.66 10.94
CA GLY A 17 18.25 -26.70 10.23
C GLY A 17 18.37 -26.33 8.77
N GLN A 18 17.24 -26.30 8.08
CA GLN A 18 17.14 -25.80 6.70
C GLN A 18 16.99 -24.28 6.75
N TRP A 19 17.78 -23.59 5.94
CA TRP A 19 17.66 -22.15 5.70
C TRP A 19 17.72 -21.90 4.19
N LYS A 20 16.82 -21.08 3.69
CA LYS A 20 16.79 -20.70 2.27
C LYS A 20 16.57 -19.20 2.18
N ASP A 21 17.39 -18.52 1.40
CA ASP A 21 17.15 -17.13 1.03
C ASP A 21 15.99 -17.08 0.02
N MET A 22 14.95 -16.32 0.35
CA MET A 22 13.77 -16.12 -0.49
C MET A 22 13.76 -14.71 -1.09
N GLY A 23 14.92 -14.08 -1.24
CA GLY A 23 15.09 -12.72 -1.73
C GLY A 23 14.89 -12.54 -3.24
N THR A 24 14.61 -13.59 -3.99
CA THR A 24 14.28 -13.52 -5.42
C THR A 24 12.95 -14.21 -5.71
N TRP A 25 12.29 -13.80 -6.78
CA TRP A 25 11.05 -14.45 -7.23
C TRP A 25 11.24 -15.94 -7.53
N ASN A 26 12.37 -16.31 -8.10
CA ASN A 26 12.69 -17.71 -8.37
C ASN A 26 12.73 -18.53 -7.06
N THR A 27 13.50 -18.09 -6.07
CA THR A 27 13.62 -18.82 -4.80
C THR A 27 12.32 -18.82 -3.99
N LEU A 28 11.51 -17.78 -4.10
CA LEU A 28 10.17 -17.72 -3.48
C LEU A 28 9.24 -18.74 -4.13
N THR A 29 9.17 -18.77 -5.47
CA THR A 29 8.28 -19.70 -6.19
C THR A 29 8.65 -21.16 -6.00
N GLU A 30 9.92 -21.50 -5.79
CA GLU A 30 10.35 -22.85 -5.43
C GLU A 30 9.86 -23.30 -4.03
N ALA A 31 9.55 -22.36 -3.14
CA ALA A 31 9.03 -22.65 -1.81
C ALA A 31 7.48 -22.65 -1.74
N MET A 32 6.81 -22.20 -2.79
CA MET A 32 5.35 -22.19 -2.86
C MET A 32 4.81 -23.63 -3.00
N GLN A 33 3.76 -23.94 -2.25
CA GLN A 33 3.05 -25.22 -2.34
C GLN A 33 2.06 -25.23 -3.51
N GLU A 34 1.43 -24.09 -3.77
CA GLU A 34 0.46 -23.92 -4.85
C GLU A 34 1.04 -23.01 -5.95
N PRO A 35 0.70 -23.24 -7.21
CA PRO A 35 1.21 -22.44 -8.32
C PRO A 35 0.66 -21.00 -8.33
N SER A 36 -0.37 -20.70 -7.52
CA SER A 36 -0.95 -19.37 -7.50
C SER A 36 -1.45 -18.94 -6.13
N ILE A 37 -1.37 -17.64 -5.87
CA ILE A 37 -1.98 -16.93 -4.74
C ILE A 37 -2.89 -15.86 -5.32
N GLY A 38 -4.10 -15.71 -4.75
CA GLY A 38 -5.08 -14.73 -5.22
C GLY A 38 -5.91 -15.22 -6.41
N LYS A 39 -6.55 -14.29 -7.14
CA LYS A 39 -7.43 -14.60 -8.27
C LYS A 39 -6.60 -14.90 -9.51
N ALA A 40 -6.24 -16.15 -9.75
CA ALA A 40 -5.45 -16.57 -10.90
C ALA A 40 -6.00 -17.85 -11.54
N MET A 41 -5.86 -17.96 -12.83
CA MET A 41 -6.18 -19.16 -13.63
C MET A 41 -4.99 -19.47 -14.54
N LEU A 42 -4.52 -20.71 -14.46
CA LEU A 42 -3.49 -21.22 -15.34
C LEU A 42 -4.10 -22.37 -16.16
N ASN A 43 -3.95 -22.34 -17.49
CA ASN A 43 -4.41 -23.46 -18.30
C ASN A 43 -3.43 -24.63 -18.26
N GLU A 44 -3.87 -25.79 -18.75
CA GLU A 44 -3.12 -27.05 -18.74
C GLU A 44 -1.82 -27.03 -19.55
N THR A 45 -1.62 -26.01 -20.38
CA THR A 45 -0.40 -25.85 -21.18
C THR A 45 0.66 -24.98 -20.51
N CYS A 46 0.37 -24.47 -19.29
CA CYS A 46 1.36 -23.76 -18.48
C CYS A 46 2.30 -24.76 -17.79
N GLU A 47 3.61 -24.52 -17.92
CA GLU A 47 4.65 -25.33 -17.29
C GLU A 47 5.48 -24.48 -16.34
N ASN A 48 5.59 -24.86 -15.06
CA ASN A 48 6.39 -24.17 -14.05
C ASN A 48 6.07 -22.65 -13.94
N VAL A 49 4.78 -22.29 -14.04
CA VAL A 49 4.30 -20.90 -13.92
C VAL A 49 3.77 -20.65 -12.53
N HIS A 50 4.14 -19.52 -11.94
CA HIS A 50 3.61 -19.08 -10.65
C HIS A 50 3.01 -17.69 -10.75
N VAL A 51 1.88 -17.50 -10.09
CA VAL A 51 1.15 -16.23 -10.08
C VAL A 51 0.89 -15.78 -8.64
N LEU A 52 1.32 -14.59 -8.30
CA LEU A 52 1.00 -13.91 -7.04
C LEU A 52 0.16 -12.68 -7.37
N ASN A 53 -1.15 -12.76 -7.14
CA ASN A 53 -2.07 -11.70 -7.49
C ASN A 53 -2.71 -11.10 -6.23
N GLU A 54 -2.30 -9.90 -5.87
CA GLU A 54 -2.86 -9.11 -4.76
C GLU A 54 -4.00 -8.18 -5.21
N LEU A 55 -4.29 -8.17 -6.53
CA LEU A 55 -5.35 -7.33 -7.08
C LEU A 55 -6.71 -8.05 -7.05
N ASP A 56 -7.78 -7.26 -7.10
CA ASP A 56 -9.14 -7.80 -7.18
C ASP A 56 -9.54 -8.28 -8.59
N VAL A 57 -8.75 -7.96 -9.61
CA VAL A 57 -8.96 -8.44 -10.98
C VAL A 57 -8.30 -9.81 -11.19
N PRO A 58 -8.90 -10.73 -11.97
CA PRO A 58 -8.30 -12.03 -12.23
C PRO A 58 -7.11 -11.93 -13.19
N VAL A 59 -6.12 -12.80 -12.97
CA VAL A 59 -5.00 -13.03 -13.89
C VAL A 59 -5.21 -14.37 -14.60
N LEU A 60 -5.20 -14.39 -15.92
CA LEU A 60 -5.26 -15.61 -16.76
C LEU A 60 -3.92 -15.81 -17.46
N CYS A 61 -3.31 -16.96 -17.24
CA CYS A 61 -2.07 -17.39 -17.90
C CYS A 61 -2.34 -18.59 -18.81
N MET A 62 -1.86 -18.55 -20.04
CA MET A 62 -2.02 -19.62 -21.02
C MET A 62 -0.72 -19.87 -21.79
N GLY A 63 -0.30 -21.11 -21.85
CA GLY A 63 0.85 -21.54 -22.67
C GLY A 63 2.20 -20.95 -22.27
N LEU A 64 2.33 -20.50 -21.01
CA LEU A 64 3.57 -19.95 -20.47
C LEU A 64 4.47 -21.05 -19.92
N LYS A 65 5.77 -20.77 -19.89
CA LYS A 65 6.76 -21.70 -19.35
C LYS A 65 7.83 -20.94 -18.55
N ASP A 66 8.17 -21.47 -17.37
CA ASP A 66 9.20 -20.93 -16.47
C ASP A 66 9.01 -19.43 -16.14
N VAL A 67 7.76 -19.01 -15.92
CA VAL A 67 7.38 -17.62 -15.71
C VAL A 67 6.87 -17.41 -14.29
N VAL A 68 7.20 -16.25 -13.73
CA VAL A 68 6.52 -15.67 -12.57
C VAL A 68 5.72 -14.44 -12.99
N VAL A 69 4.48 -14.35 -12.51
CA VAL A 69 3.63 -13.17 -12.61
C VAL A 69 3.35 -12.67 -11.19
N SER A 70 3.72 -11.44 -10.90
CA SER A 70 3.36 -10.76 -9.65
C SER A 70 2.55 -9.52 -9.99
N ALA A 71 1.31 -9.47 -9.51
CA ALA A 71 0.40 -8.35 -9.72
C ALA A 71 0.04 -7.74 -8.36
N SER A 72 0.43 -6.49 -8.16
CA SER A 72 0.19 -5.72 -6.93
C SER A 72 -0.29 -4.30 -7.27
N PRO A 73 -0.77 -3.51 -6.30
CA PRO A 73 -1.08 -2.10 -6.53
C PRO A 73 0.11 -1.28 -7.04
N GLU A 74 1.34 -1.70 -6.73
CA GLU A 74 2.56 -1.01 -7.16
C GLU A 74 2.94 -1.31 -8.62
N GLY A 75 2.41 -2.38 -9.21
CA GLY A 75 2.68 -2.75 -10.58
C GLY A 75 2.54 -4.23 -10.87
N ILE A 76 2.74 -4.56 -12.14
CA ILE A 76 2.68 -5.95 -12.62
C ILE A 76 4.03 -6.34 -13.18
N LEU A 77 4.62 -7.38 -12.60
CA LEU A 77 5.81 -8.05 -13.10
C LEU A 77 5.39 -9.30 -13.86
N VAL A 78 5.88 -9.46 -15.08
CA VAL A 78 5.88 -10.71 -15.82
C VAL A 78 7.32 -11.00 -16.22
N SER A 79 7.90 -12.06 -15.70
CA SER A 79 9.30 -12.37 -15.90
C SER A 79 9.54 -13.85 -16.05
N ASP A 80 10.51 -14.22 -16.87
CA ASP A 80 11.19 -15.49 -16.73
C ASP A 80 11.76 -15.60 -15.31
N LYS A 81 11.72 -16.79 -14.71
CA LYS A 81 12.10 -17.00 -13.30
C LYS A 81 13.58 -16.73 -13.04
N GLU A 82 14.47 -17.12 -13.95
CA GLU A 82 15.92 -16.84 -13.78
C GLU A 82 16.22 -15.36 -13.95
N GLN A 83 15.59 -14.71 -14.95
CA GLN A 83 15.73 -13.28 -15.19
C GLN A 83 15.18 -12.42 -14.04
N SER A 84 14.20 -12.94 -13.32
CA SER A 84 13.61 -12.23 -12.17
C SER A 84 14.63 -11.91 -11.06
N SER A 85 15.76 -12.61 -11.03
CA SER A 85 16.85 -12.31 -10.09
C SER A 85 17.61 -11.01 -10.41
N TYR A 86 17.45 -10.46 -11.60
CA TYR A 86 18.17 -9.28 -12.10
C TYR A 86 17.27 -8.05 -12.23
N ILE A 87 16.07 -8.05 -11.65
CA ILE A 87 15.08 -6.97 -11.82
C ILE A 87 15.47 -5.65 -11.14
N LYS A 88 16.36 -5.69 -10.14
CA LYS A 88 16.64 -4.54 -9.28
C LYS A 88 16.97 -3.24 -10.04
N PRO A 89 17.88 -3.22 -11.04
CA PRO A 89 18.19 -1.99 -11.77
C PRO A 89 16.99 -1.41 -12.51
N TYR A 90 16.07 -2.26 -12.97
CA TYR A 90 14.87 -1.82 -13.67
C TYR A 90 13.84 -1.24 -12.70
N VAL A 91 13.59 -1.94 -11.59
CA VAL A 91 12.67 -1.44 -10.56
C VAL A 91 13.15 -0.13 -9.95
N ASP A 92 14.46 -0.03 -9.66
CA ASP A 92 15.06 1.21 -9.12
C ASP A 92 14.93 2.41 -10.10
N SER A 93 14.69 2.16 -11.39
CA SER A 93 14.46 3.22 -12.40
C SER A 93 13.00 3.64 -12.54
N ILE A 94 12.06 2.89 -11.95
CA ILE A 94 10.64 3.21 -11.99
C ILE A 94 10.34 4.21 -10.88
N HIS A 95 10.02 5.44 -11.27
CA HIS A 95 9.63 6.50 -10.35
C HIS A 95 8.11 6.64 -10.38
N GLN A 96 7.44 6.16 -9.35
CA GLN A 96 6.01 6.33 -9.17
C GLN A 96 5.68 6.65 -7.72
N GLN A 97 4.51 7.22 -7.49
CA GLN A 97 4.03 7.37 -6.13
C GLN A 97 3.63 6.01 -5.53
N ILE A 98 3.64 5.95 -4.21
CA ILE A 98 3.19 4.77 -3.48
C ILE A 98 1.69 4.58 -3.72
N MET A 99 1.31 3.45 -4.31
CA MET A 99 -0.08 3.13 -4.64
C MET A 99 -0.82 2.45 -3.48
N PHE A 100 -0.09 1.81 -2.58
CA PHE A 100 -0.63 1.18 -1.38
C PHE A 100 0.36 1.28 -0.22
N ALA A 101 -0.13 1.54 1.00
CA ALA A 101 0.69 1.37 2.19
C ALA A 101 -0.17 1.03 3.42
N GLU A 102 0.40 0.19 4.28
CA GLU A 102 -0.07 -0.03 5.64
C GLU A 102 0.55 1.01 6.58
N LYS A 103 -0.25 1.48 7.53
CA LYS A 103 0.12 2.45 8.55
C LYS A 103 -0.33 1.94 9.92
N SER A 104 0.18 2.52 10.99
CA SER A 104 -0.25 2.17 12.34
C SER A 104 -1.75 2.36 12.61
N TRP A 105 -2.42 3.18 11.82
CA TRP A 105 -3.85 3.47 11.95
C TRP A 105 -4.73 2.66 10.97
N GLY A 106 -4.14 1.92 10.02
CA GLY A 106 -4.86 1.19 8.98
C GLY A 106 -4.10 1.16 7.68
N SER A 107 -4.76 1.42 6.56
CA SER A 107 -4.12 1.42 5.23
C SER A 107 -4.71 2.45 4.30
N PHE A 108 -4.00 2.75 3.23
CA PHE A 108 -4.55 3.47 2.09
C PHE A 108 -4.19 2.78 0.77
N ARG A 109 -5.06 2.97 -0.22
CA ARG A 109 -4.84 2.56 -1.61
C ARG A 109 -5.19 3.72 -2.52
N VAL A 110 -4.29 4.07 -3.42
CA VAL A 110 -4.58 5.02 -4.50
C VAL A 110 -5.47 4.32 -5.52
N LEU A 111 -6.54 5.00 -5.93
CA LEU A 111 -7.52 4.50 -6.88
C LEU A 111 -7.36 5.17 -8.24
N ASP A 112 -6.97 6.44 -8.25
CA ASP A 112 -6.86 7.24 -9.47
C ASP A 112 -5.86 8.37 -9.28
N VAL A 113 -5.12 8.69 -10.34
CA VAL A 113 -4.08 9.73 -10.36
C VAL A 113 -4.22 10.52 -11.64
N GLU A 114 -4.48 11.81 -11.49
CA GLU A 114 -4.55 12.77 -12.58
C GLU A 114 -3.64 13.98 -12.29
N ASP A 115 -3.47 14.87 -13.24
CA ASP A 115 -2.56 16.02 -13.11
C ASP A 115 -2.91 16.95 -11.93
N GLU A 116 -4.21 17.13 -11.66
CA GLU A 116 -4.72 18.05 -10.62
C GLU A 116 -5.61 17.32 -9.59
N SER A 117 -5.65 15.98 -9.61
CA SER A 117 -6.41 15.22 -8.63
C SER A 117 -5.77 13.88 -8.25
N LEU A 118 -6.03 13.45 -7.02
CA LEU A 118 -5.65 12.15 -6.51
C LEU A 118 -6.81 11.57 -5.71
N THR A 119 -7.24 10.36 -6.08
CA THR A 119 -8.30 9.65 -5.36
C THR A 119 -7.73 8.50 -4.56
N ILE A 120 -8.04 8.45 -3.28
CA ILE A 120 -7.50 7.46 -2.35
C ILE A 120 -8.63 6.78 -1.59
N LYS A 121 -8.56 5.47 -1.42
CA LYS A 121 -9.37 4.74 -0.45
C LYS A 121 -8.57 4.58 0.84
N ILE A 122 -9.11 5.05 1.93
CA ILE A 122 -8.55 4.93 3.28
C ILE A 122 -9.38 3.91 4.06
N THR A 123 -8.70 3.02 4.77
CA THR A 123 -9.31 2.12 5.76
C THR A 123 -8.64 2.36 7.10
N LEU A 124 -9.42 2.80 8.09
CA LEU A 124 -8.95 3.01 9.46
C LEU A 124 -9.42 1.84 10.33
N ASN A 125 -8.50 1.31 11.11
CA ASN A 125 -8.82 0.29 12.12
C ASN A 125 -9.64 0.91 13.25
N ALA A 126 -10.55 0.14 13.84
CA ALA A 126 -11.32 0.58 14.99
C ALA A 126 -10.41 1.09 16.12
N GLY A 127 -10.78 2.20 16.73
CA GLY A 127 -10.00 2.84 17.79
C GLY A 127 -8.76 3.63 17.32
N HIS A 128 -8.51 3.73 16.02
CA HIS A 128 -7.38 4.45 15.46
C HIS A 128 -7.80 5.71 14.71
N GLY A 129 -6.85 6.57 14.43
CA GLY A 129 -7.08 7.81 13.69
C GLY A 129 -5.82 8.33 13.03
N MET A 130 -6.01 9.20 12.08
CA MET A 130 -4.91 9.89 11.41
C MET A 130 -4.36 11.01 12.29
N ASN A 131 -3.16 11.49 11.98
CA ASN A 131 -2.63 12.70 12.61
C ASN A 131 -3.53 13.91 12.30
N TYR A 132 -3.66 14.83 13.25
CA TYR A 132 -4.28 16.12 12.97
C TYR A 132 -3.32 16.97 12.14
N HIS A 133 -3.75 17.40 10.94
CA HIS A 133 -2.88 18.02 9.95
C HIS A 133 -3.64 18.96 9.02
N SER A 134 -2.89 19.71 8.21
CA SER A 134 -3.41 20.51 7.09
C SER A 134 -2.53 20.36 5.85
N HIS A 135 -3.04 20.83 4.73
CA HIS A 135 -2.38 20.94 3.44
C HIS A 135 -2.51 22.37 2.92
N GLU A 136 -1.47 22.90 2.28
CA GLU A 136 -1.48 24.26 1.75
C GLU A 136 -1.86 24.32 0.27
N ASN A 137 -1.58 23.24 -0.49
CA ASN A 137 -1.66 23.25 -1.94
C ASN A 137 -2.81 22.40 -2.50
N ARG A 138 -3.68 21.87 -1.63
CA ARG A 138 -4.81 21.06 -2.06
C ARG A 138 -6.03 21.20 -1.18
N ASP A 139 -7.19 21.06 -1.79
CA ASP A 139 -8.46 20.81 -1.12
C ASP A 139 -8.65 19.29 -0.97
N GLU A 140 -9.42 18.86 0.01
CA GLU A 140 -9.82 17.46 0.17
C GLU A 140 -11.32 17.31 0.32
N VAL A 141 -11.87 16.28 -0.32
CA VAL A 141 -13.26 15.85 -0.15
C VAL A 141 -13.24 14.41 0.34
N TRP A 142 -13.84 14.17 1.48
CA TRP A 142 -13.97 12.85 2.06
C TRP A 142 -15.41 12.36 1.96
N THR A 143 -15.60 11.16 1.46
CA THR A 143 -16.88 10.45 1.49
C THR A 143 -16.74 9.22 2.37
N VAL A 144 -17.50 9.15 3.45
CA VAL A 144 -17.51 7.98 4.34
C VAL A 144 -18.30 6.86 3.66
N ILE A 145 -17.64 5.73 3.42
CA ILE A 145 -18.23 4.57 2.72
C ILE A 145 -18.86 3.59 3.68
N SER A 146 -18.19 3.34 4.84
CA SER A 146 -18.68 2.44 5.87
C SER A 146 -18.07 2.76 7.22
N GLY A 147 -18.69 2.27 8.28
CA GLY A 147 -18.23 2.48 9.66
C GLY A 147 -18.76 3.79 10.28
N THR A 148 -18.30 4.04 11.50
CA THR A 148 -18.62 5.24 12.29
C THR A 148 -17.37 5.78 12.95
N GLY A 149 -17.36 7.09 13.23
CA GLY A 149 -16.23 7.74 13.85
C GLY A 149 -16.50 9.21 14.14
N ARG A 150 -15.43 9.98 14.30
CA ARG A 150 -15.48 11.43 14.51
C ARG A 150 -14.45 12.12 13.62
N ALA A 151 -14.88 13.11 12.86
CA ALA A 151 -13.99 14.03 12.17
C ALA A 151 -13.77 15.27 13.03
N ILE A 152 -12.57 15.84 12.98
CA ILE A 152 -12.22 17.11 13.63
C ILE A 152 -11.75 18.05 12.53
N LEU A 153 -12.49 19.14 12.31
CA LEU A 153 -12.18 20.17 11.32
C LEU A 153 -11.98 21.48 12.05
N ASP A 154 -10.81 22.11 11.93
CA ASP A 154 -10.42 23.36 12.61
C ASP A 154 -10.79 23.36 14.11
N GLY A 155 -10.50 22.24 14.78
CA GLY A 155 -10.74 22.03 16.21
C GLY A 155 -12.20 21.68 16.57
N ARG A 156 -13.11 21.59 15.61
CA ARG A 156 -14.52 21.23 15.86
C ARG A 156 -14.74 19.76 15.53
N ALA A 157 -15.13 18.99 16.52
CA ALA A 157 -15.45 17.57 16.38
C ALA A 157 -16.89 17.40 15.92
N GLN A 158 -17.11 16.47 14.98
CA GLN A 158 -18.44 16.04 14.53
C GLN A 158 -18.46 14.55 14.30
N PRO A 159 -19.56 13.84 14.63
CA PRO A 159 -19.72 12.42 14.31
C PRO A 159 -19.79 12.23 12.80
N VAL A 160 -19.29 11.08 12.33
CA VAL A 160 -19.36 10.68 10.92
C VAL A 160 -19.82 9.24 10.80
N LYS A 161 -20.56 8.96 9.73
CA LYS A 161 -21.09 7.64 9.36
C LYS A 161 -21.16 7.50 7.84
N ALA A 162 -21.45 6.29 7.37
CA ALA A 162 -21.64 6.02 5.95
C ALA A 162 -22.62 7.01 5.29
N GLY A 163 -22.20 7.56 4.15
CA GLY A 163 -22.92 8.56 3.38
C GLY A 163 -22.58 10.02 3.70
N ASP A 164 -21.85 10.29 4.78
CA ASP A 164 -21.43 11.65 5.12
C ASP A 164 -20.30 12.11 4.18
N ILE A 165 -20.35 13.40 3.82
CA ILE A 165 -19.37 14.06 2.97
C ILE A 165 -18.75 15.23 3.76
N LEU A 166 -17.44 15.31 3.75
CA LEU A 166 -16.66 16.36 4.37
C LEU A 166 -15.82 17.06 3.31
N THR A 167 -15.78 18.38 3.34
CA THR A 167 -14.95 19.19 2.44
C THR A 167 -13.98 20.02 3.28
N MET A 168 -12.69 19.87 3.02
CA MET A 168 -11.61 20.62 3.62
C MET A 168 -10.94 21.47 2.55
N LYS A 169 -10.94 22.78 2.72
CA LYS A 169 -10.17 23.68 1.88
C LYS A 169 -8.71 23.68 2.30
N ALA A 170 -7.84 24.06 1.39
CA ALA A 170 -6.43 24.29 1.69
C ALA A 170 -6.28 25.12 2.96
N GLY A 171 -5.39 24.72 3.85
CA GLY A 171 -5.19 25.32 5.18
C GLY A 171 -6.11 24.80 6.28
N CYS A 172 -7.22 24.13 5.98
CA CYS A 172 -8.08 23.51 6.99
C CYS A 172 -7.33 22.43 7.77
N LYS A 173 -7.33 22.53 9.08
CA LYS A 173 -6.75 21.50 9.95
C LYS A 173 -7.77 20.40 10.18
N HIS A 174 -7.41 19.17 9.88
CA HIS A 174 -8.35 18.06 9.91
C HIS A 174 -7.75 16.75 10.37
N THR A 175 -8.61 15.87 10.85
CA THR A 175 -8.34 14.45 11.12
C THR A 175 -9.65 13.69 11.20
N ILE A 176 -9.54 12.36 11.20
CA ILE A 176 -10.66 11.46 11.45
C ILE A 176 -10.21 10.33 12.38
N LEU A 177 -11.08 9.99 13.33
CA LEU A 177 -10.90 8.91 14.30
C LEU A 177 -12.02 7.88 14.09
N ALA A 178 -11.67 6.63 14.02
CA ALA A 178 -12.59 5.53 13.78
C ALA A 178 -13.09 4.93 15.10
N ASP A 179 -14.40 4.89 15.31
CA ASP A 179 -15.00 4.16 16.42
C ASP A 179 -15.17 2.68 16.06
N THR A 180 -15.55 2.40 14.80
CA THR A 180 -15.50 1.07 14.17
C THR A 180 -14.54 1.08 13.01
N GLU A 181 -14.26 -0.05 12.34
CA GLU A 181 -13.53 0.02 11.06
C GLU A 181 -14.22 1.03 10.13
N LEU A 182 -13.47 2.04 9.70
CA LEU A 182 -13.98 3.18 8.95
C LEU A 182 -13.34 3.24 7.57
N LYS A 183 -14.15 3.24 6.52
CA LYS A 183 -13.68 3.37 5.14
C LYS A 183 -14.10 4.70 4.55
N VAL A 184 -13.14 5.40 3.98
CA VAL A 184 -13.31 6.73 3.40
C VAL A 184 -12.72 6.74 1.99
N ILE A 185 -13.44 7.35 1.04
CA ILE A 185 -12.86 7.78 -0.22
C ILE A 185 -12.47 9.24 -0.05
N GLU A 186 -11.21 9.52 -0.26
CA GLU A 186 -10.61 10.86 -0.23
C GLU A 186 -10.27 11.28 -1.66
N VAL A 187 -10.78 12.42 -2.08
CA VAL A 187 -10.40 13.09 -3.32
C VAL A 187 -9.60 14.33 -2.97
N GLN A 188 -8.37 14.37 -3.40
CA GLN A 188 -7.48 15.53 -3.29
C GLN A 188 -7.52 16.32 -4.59
N LEU A 189 -7.65 17.64 -4.51
CA LEU A 189 -7.76 18.53 -5.65
C LEU A 189 -6.74 19.66 -5.54
N GLY A 190 -5.79 19.74 -6.46
CA GLY A 190 -4.74 20.75 -6.44
C GLY A 190 -3.69 20.56 -7.53
N LYS A 191 -2.96 21.64 -7.83
CA LYS A 191 -1.92 21.62 -8.90
C LYS A 191 -0.59 21.02 -8.47
N ALA A 192 -0.39 20.80 -7.19
CA ALA A 192 0.86 20.28 -6.62
C ALA A 192 0.54 19.35 -5.45
N ILE A 193 -0.05 18.20 -5.77
CA ILE A 193 -0.38 17.18 -4.76
C ILE A 193 0.91 16.42 -4.43
N SER A 194 1.37 16.57 -3.17
CA SER A 194 2.58 15.92 -2.68
C SER A 194 2.36 15.40 -1.26
N VAL A 195 3.02 14.30 -0.92
CA VAL A 195 3.07 13.80 0.47
C VAL A 195 3.82 14.74 1.41
N GLU A 196 4.67 15.61 0.88
CA GLU A 196 5.42 16.62 1.63
C GLU A 196 4.53 17.81 2.02
N ASP A 197 3.43 18.04 1.29
CA ASP A 197 2.42 19.06 1.61
C ASP A 197 1.53 18.60 2.77
N LYS A 198 2.18 18.32 3.92
CA LYS A 198 1.50 17.86 5.13
C LYS A 198 2.10 18.48 6.38
N GLN A 199 1.42 19.46 6.95
CA GLN A 199 1.78 20.04 8.22
C GLN A 199 1.00 19.37 9.36
N LYS A 200 1.71 18.82 10.35
CA LYS A 200 1.13 18.12 11.50
C LYS A 200 0.98 19.05 12.68
N TYR A 201 -0.08 18.85 13.46
CA TYR A 201 -0.39 19.62 14.68
C TYR A 201 -0.68 18.68 15.85
N PRO A 202 -0.54 19.16 17.11
CA PRO A 202 -1.08 18.48 18.27
C PRO A 202 -2.59 18.27 18.12
N MET A 203 -3.10 17.13 18.59
CA MET A 203 -4.56 16.92 18.64
C MET A 203 -5.22 18.00 19.48
N PRO A 204 -6.33 18.61 19.01
CA PRO A 204 -7.07 19.58 19.82
C PRO A 204 -7.58 18.90 21.09
N GLN A 205 -7.54 19.63 22.19
CA GLN A 205 -8.15 19.18 23.45
C GLN A 205 -9.67 19.10 23.22
N ALA A 206 -10.26 17.95 23.56
CA ALA A 206 -11.70 17.71 23.46
C ALA A 206 -12.47 18.52 24.52
#